data_8943d79a38cb0536439b83ce51c81713
#
_entry.id   8943d79a38cb0536439b83ce51c81713
#
_cell.length_a   1.000
_cell.length_b   1.000
_cell.length_c   1.000
_cell.angle_alpha   90.00
_cell.angle_beta   90.00
_cell.angle_gamma   90.00
#
_symmetry.space_group_name_H-M   'P 1'
#
loop_
_entity.id
_entity.type
_entity.pdbx_description
1 polymer ?
#
loop_
_entity_poly.entity_id
_entity_poly.type
_entity_poly.pdbx_seq_one_letter_code
_entity_poly.pdbx_strand_id
1 'polypeptide(L)'
;MLKSFKAYIKKYQLFRKDQKLLVAVSGGIDSMVLCHLLERCGYTFAIAHCNFQLRDAESNADADFVNAFAQQLNVPYFETKFNTSDYAKKNKIGIQEAARILRYEFFYTILKARKIDLLLTAHHANDNIETVLHHFMRGSGWQGLSGIANRDEELIRPLLWATKKEITDYAAFNKINYREDSSNATDKYTRNALRLNIIPEMEKINPNFVTSSIKTIEYLRDSYALFSSFIESLRMDYVTLLSENSIQINTSFLPHFPSPHIILYEFLKRFDFNATQVENITDACFENNTESKIFFSKGFEAEIKNKFITVRQKIKISELQNAMEIFDFEKKIDFQNHEISFEVLNLENKSEGSYIDTFKPNTKTIYIDFEKIIFPLSLRNIKTGDTFFPFGLKGKSKKVSEMIKPLKLSKFEKEKQIILLNGNDEIIWLLGVRSDERFAISEGTTKIAKIYL
;
A
#
# COMPACT_ATOMS: atom_id res chain seq x y z
N MET A 1 -5.88 0.83 -40.25
CA MET A 1 -5.29 0.46 -38.96
C MET A 1 -3.81 0.87 -38.79
N LEU A 2 -2.87 0.57 -39.75
CA LEU A 2 -1.43 0.79 -39.53
C LEU A 2 -1.05 2.26 -39.20
N LYS A 3 -1.66 3.25 -39.89
CA LYS A 3 -1.46 4.67 -39.60
C LYS A 3 -1.93 5.05 -38.20
N SER A 4 -3.13 4.60 -37.82
CA SER A 4 -3.71 4.86 -36.48
C SER A 4 -2.90 4.21 -35.38
N PHE A 5 -2.41 2.99 -35.58
CA PHE A 5 -1.51 2.29 -34.65
C PHE A 5 -0.23 3.09 -34.38
N LYS A 6 0.44 3.55 -35.44
CA LYS A 6 1.65 4.39 -35.31
C LYS A 6 1.35 5.72 -34.60
N ALA A 7 0.22 6.36 -34.94
CA ALA A 7 -0.21 7.60 -34.32
C ALA A 7 -0.50 7.44 -32.82
N TYR A 8 -1.16 6.34 -32.44
CA TYR A 8 -1.49 6.03 -31.07
C TYR A 8 -0.23 5.79 -30.22
N ILE A 9 0.71 4.98 -30.73
CA ILE A 9 2.00 4.76 -30.06
C ILE A 9 2.72 6.08 -29.84
N LYS A 10 2.75 6.95 -30.86
CA LYS A 10 3.41 8.27 -30.77
C LYS A 10 2.70 9.20 -29.79
N LYS A 11 1.35 9.29 -29.86
CA LYS A 11 0.53 10.15 -28.97
C LYS A 11 0.79 9.86 -27.49
N TYR A 12 0.82 8.59 -27.14
CA TYR A 12 0.95 8.15 -25.74
C TYR A 12 2.36 7.69 -25.37
N GLN A 13 3.34 7.85 -26.26
CA GLN A 13 4.75 7.46 -26.06
C GLN A 13 4.88 6.04 -25.48
N LEU A 14 4.13 5.08 -26.04
CA LEU A 14 3.97 3.75 -25.46
C LEU A 14 5.25 2.95 -25.45
N PHE A 15 6.00 2.95 -26.56
CA PHE A 15 7.29 2.30 -26.70
C PHE A 15 8.09 2.82 -27.89
N ARG A 16 9.40 2.61 -27.84
CA ARG A 16 10.36 3.02 -28.88
C ARG A 16 10.84 1.82 -29.69
N LYS A 17 11.54 2.08 -30.78
CA LYS A 17 12.09 1.07 -31.70
C LYS A 17 13.24 0.25 -31.12
N ASP A 18 13.97 0.83 -30.19
CA ASP A 18 15.13 0.23 -29.52
C ASP A 18 14.72 -0.70 -28.35
N GLN A 19 13.47 -0.67 -27.92
CA GLN A 19 12.97 -1.48 -26.83
C GLN A 19 12.60 -2.89 -27.30
N LYS A 20 12.91 -3.88 -26.46
CA LYS A 20 12.53 -5.28 -26.64
C LYS A 20 11.12 -5.50 -26.10
N LEU A 21 10.26 -6.10 -26.93
CA LEU A 21 8.85 -6.28 -26.61
C LEU A 21 8.51 -7.76 -26.42
N LEU A 22 7.69 -8.10 -25.45
CA LEU A 22 7.06 -9.41 -25.29
C LEU A 22 5.58 -9.27 -25.60
N VAL A 23 5.05 -10.03 -26.54
CA VAL A 23 3.63 -10.01 -26.88
C VAL A 23 2.94 -11.24 -26.29
N ALA A 24 1.92 -11.01 -25.47
CA ALA A 24 1.05 -12.08 -24.99
C ALA A 24 0.09 -12.51 -26.10
N VAL A 25 0.26 -13.73 -26.61
CA VAL A 25 -0.49 -14.25 -27.75
C VAL A 25 -1.33 -15.45 -27.35
N SER A 26 -2.65 -15.33 -27.49
CA SER A 26 -3.59 -16.42 -27.26
C SER A 26 -3.87 -17.28 -28.51
N GLY A 27 -3.48 -16.80 -29.70
CA GLY A 27 -3.91 -17.34 -30.97
C GLY A 27 -5.20 -16.73 -31.53
N GLY A 28 -5.93 -15.96 -30.72
CA GLY A 28 -7.15 -15.25 -31.13
C GLY A 28 -6.84 -14.01 -31.98
N ILE A 29 -7.84 -13.58 -32.75
CA ILE A 29 -7.75 -12.52 -33.76
C ILE A 29 -7.03 -11.25 -33.25
N ASP A 30 -7.34 -10.79 -32.03
CA ASP A 30 -6.80 -9.52 -31.49
C ASP A 30 -5.29 -9.60 -31.31
N SER A 31 -4.80 -10.72 -30.75
CA SER A 31 -3.37 -10.94 -30.52
C SER A 31 -2.58 -11.16 -31.83
N MET A 32 -3.20 -11.84 -32.79
CA MET A 32 -2.60 -12.08 -34.11
C MET A 32 -2.49 -10.78 -34.91
N VAL A 33 -3.52 -9.91 -34.85
CA VAL A 33 -3.49 -8.57 -35.47
C VAL A 33 -2.44 -7.68 -34.81
N LEU A 34 -2.27 -7.75 -33.47
CA LEU A 34 -1.22 -7.02 -32.79
C LEU A 34 0.16 -7.41 -33.29
N CYS A 35 0.47 -8.70 -33.39
CA CYS A 35 1.73 -9.19 -33.92
C CYS A 35 1.98 -8.73 -35.36
N HIS A 36 0.98 -8.85 -36.23
CA HIS A 36 1.09 -8.38 -37.62
C HIS A 36 1.34 -6.87 -37.72
N LEU A 37 0.71 -6.04 -36.89
CA LEU A 37 0.93 -4.59 -36.85
C LEU A 37 2.37 -4.26 -36.38
N LEU A 38 2.88 -4.97 -35.39
CA LEU A 38 4.25 -4.80 -34.90
C LEU A 38 5.26 -5.17 -35.98
N GLU A 39 5.10 -6.32 -36.65
CA GLU A 39 5.93 -6.76 -37.74
C GLU A 39 5.93 -5.71 -38.89
N ARG A 40 4.75 -5.32 -39.36
CA ARG A 40 4.59 -4.32 -40.44
C ARG A 40 5.15 -2.93 -40.06
N CYS A 41 5.24 -2.65 -38.77
CA CYS A 41 5.91 -1.47 -38.27
C CYS A 41 7.42 -1.66 -38.06
N GLY A 42 7.96 -2.86 -38.20
CA GLY A 42 9.38 -3.19 -38.01
C GLY A 42 9.81 -3.08 -36.54
N TYR A 43 8.98 -3.49 -35.58
CA TYR A 43 9.37 -3.64 -34.17
C TYR A 43 9.95 -5.01 -33.93
N THR A 44 10.95 -5.10 -33.06
CA THR A 44 11.50 -6.37 -32.58
C THR A 44 10.68 -6.85 -31.38
N PHE A 45 10.19 -8.07 -31.44
CA PHE A 45 9.40 -8.65 -30.36
C PHE A 45 9.58 -10.16 -30.23
N ALA A 46 9.21 -10.68 -29.09
CA ALA A 46 9.07 -12.11 -28.80
C ALA A 46 7.60 -12.42 -28.49
N ILE A 47 7.21 -13.68 -28.64
CA ILE A 47 5.86 -14.16 -28.37
C ILE A 47 5.87 -15.00 -27.09
N ALA A 48 4.89 -14.77 -26.20
CA ALA A 48 4.61 -15.59 -25.03
C ALA A 48 3.18 -16.15 -25.10
N HIS A 49 3.06 -17.47 -24.95
CA HIS A 49 1.78 -18.18 -24.92
C HIS A 49 1.60 -18.93 -23.61
N CYS A 50 0.37 -18.89 -23.07
CA CYS A 50 -0.01 -19.59 -21.84
C CYS A 50 -1.03 -20.68 -22.18
N ASN A 51 -0.65 -21.94 -22.00
CA ASN A 51 -1.55 -23.07 -22.11
C ASN A 51 -2.11 -23.44 -20.73
N PHE A 52 -3.36 -23.06 -20.47
CA PHE A 52 -4.01 -23.25 -19.18
C PHE A 52 -4.59 -24.65 -18.95
N GLN A 53 -4.49 -25.54 -19.94
CA GLN A 53 -5.00 -26.91 -19.92
C GLN A 53 -6.48 -27.02 -19.49
N LEU A 54 -7.30 -26.02 -19.87
CA LEU A 54 -8.73 -25.98 -19.52
C LEU A 54 -9.62 -26.64 -20.57
N ARG A 55 -9.07 -26.95 -21.76
CA ARG A 55 -9.79 -27.50 -22.92
C ARG A 55 -8.98 -28.61 -23.63
N ASP A 56 -8.18 -29.34 -22.88
CA ASP A 56 -7.38 -30.50 -23.33
C ASP A 56 -6.76 -30.34 -24.73
N ALA A 57 -7.28 -31.02 -25.75
CA ALA A 57 -6.77 -31.02 -27.12
C ALA A 57 -6.80 -29.64 -27.80
N GLU A 58 -7.83 -28.81 -27.55
CA GLU A 58 -7.93 -27.48 -28.13
C GLU A 58 -6.81 -26.57 -27.61
N SER A 59 -6.54 -26.64 -26.30
CA SER A 59 -5.47 -25.83 -25.68
C SER A 59 -4.07 -26.16 -26.24
N ASN A 60 -3.81 -27.42 -26.58
CA ASN A 60 -2.56 -27.83 -27.23
C ASN A 60 -2.53 -27.37 -28.69
N ALA A 61 -3.63 -27.49 -29.43
CA ALA A 61 -3.72 -27.03 -30.81
C ALA A 61 -3.55 -25.49 -30.93
N ASP A 62 -3.98 -24.71 -29.89
CA ASP A 62 -3.73 -23.27 -29.84
C ASP A 62 -2.24 -22.99 -29.65
N ALA A 63 -1.56 -23.74 -28.79
CA ALA A 63 -0.11 -23.61 -28.56
C ALA A 63 0.69 -23.95 -29.84
N ASP A 64 0.36 -25.04 -30.51
CA ASP A 64 1.00 -25.45 -31.76
C ASP A 64 0.80 -24.39 -32.86
N PHE A 65 -0.40 -23.82 -32.97
CA PHE A 65 -0.70 -22.75 -33.92
C PHE A 65 0.14 -21.50 -33.66
N VAL A 66 0.23 -21.05 -32.40
CA VAL A 66 1.03 -19.87 -32.03
C VAL A 66 2.53 -20.12 -32.22
N ASN A 67 3.01 -21.33 -31.92
CA ASN A 67 4.40 -21.71 -32.17
C ASN A 67 4.76 -21.69 -33.68
N ALA A 68 3.91 -22.29 -34.52
CA ALA A 68 4.08 -22.26 -35.98
C ALA A 68 4.09 -20.80 -36.50
N PHE A 69 3.22 -19.94 -35.97
CA PHE A 69 3.21 -18.52 -36.31
C PHE A 69 4.50 -17.79 -35.89
N ALA A 70 5.01 -18.07 -34.70
CA ALA A 70 6.27 -17.49 -34.23
C ALA A 70 7.46 -17.92 -35.12
N GLN A 71 7.50 -19.19 -35.54
CA GLN A 71 8.50 -19.70 -36.49
C GLN A 71 8.38 -19.01 -37.84
N GLN A 72 7.18 -18.82 -38.40
CA GLN A 72 6.94 -18.08 -39.63
C GLN A 72 7.48 -16.65 -39.60
N LEU A 73 7.32 -15.97 -38.45
CA LEU A 73 7.83 -14.61 -38.23
C LEU A 73 9.33 -14.57 -37.85
N ASN A 74 9.93 -15.73 -37.60
CA ASN A 74 11.30 -15.86 -37.10
C ASN A 74 11.55 -15.05 -35.82
N VAL A 75 10.60 -15.13 -34.86
CA VAL A 75 10.66 -14.44 -33.54
C VAL A 75 10.79 -15.47 -32.41
N PRO A 76 11.44 -15.11 -31.28
CA PRO A 76 11.49 -15.98 -30.09
C PRO A 76 10.10 -16.34 -29.58
N TYR A 77 9.90 -17.59 -29.21
CA TYR A 77 8.66 -18.13 -28.64
C TYR A 77 8.89 -18.69 -27.25
N PHE A 78 8.02 -18.34 -26.32
CA PHE A 78 8.00 -18.82 -24.95
C PHE A 78 6.62 -19.40 -24.63
N GLU A 79 6.58 -20.63 -24.14
CA GLU A 79 5.36 -21.32 -23.74
C GLU A 79 5.47 -21.87 -22.34
N THR A 80 4.36 -21.91 -21.63
CA THR A 80 4.21 -22.70 -20.40
C THR A 80 2.84 -23.35 -20.34
N LYS A 81 2.80 -24.53 -19.71
CA LYS A 81 1.56 -25.27 -19.41
C LYS A 81 1.24 -25.17 -17.93
N PHE A 82 0.01 -24.82 -17.60
CA PHE A 82 -0.43 -24.66 -16.22
C PHE A 82 -1.49 -25.69 -15.83
N ASN A 83 -1.35 -26.30 -14.67
CA ASN A 83 -2.48 -26.97 -14.02
C ASN A 83 -3.34 -25.94 -13.28
N THR A 84 -4.12 -25.19 -14.04
CA THR A 84 -4.91 -24.06 -13.54
C THR A 84 -5.96 -24.49 -12.53
N SER A 85 -6.56 -25.65 -12.72
CA SER A 85 -7.60 -26.18 -11.81
C SER A 85 -7.05 -26.51 -10.43
N ASP A 86 -5.88 -27.12 -10.35
CA ASP A 86 -5.24 -27.45 -9.08
C ASP A 86 -4.74 -26.19 -8.36
N TYR A 87 -4.19 -25.22 -9.11
CA TYR A 87 -3.80 -23.93 -8.53
C TYR A 87 -4.98 -23.18 -7.93
N ALA A 88 -6.11 -23.14 -8.63
CA ALA A 88 -7.34 -22.51 -8.16
C ALA A 88 -7.87 -23.16 -6.87
N LYS A 89 -7.90 -24.50 -6.82
CA LYS A 89 -8.33 -25.27 -5.63
C LYS A 89 -7.42 -25.02 -4.44
N LYS A 90 -6.10 -25.10 -4.64
CA LYS A 90 -5.09 -24.91 -3.59
C LYS A 90 -5.17 -23.53 -2.95
N ASN A 91 -5.39 -22.49 -3.76
CA ASN A 91 -5.44 -21.10 -3.31
C ASN A 91 -6.86 -20.62 -2.97
N LYS A 92 -7.89 -21.46 -3.14
CA LYS A 92 -9.32 -21.14 -2.88
C LYS A 92 -9.81 -19.91 -3.66
N ILE A 93 -9.42 -19.80 -4.92
CA ILE A 93 -9.78 -18.72 -5.84
C ILE A 93 -10.50 -19.25 -7.07
N GLY A 94 -11.15 -18.35 -7.83
CA GLY A 94 -11.80 -18.71 -9.09
C GLY A 94 -10.79 -19.11 -10.19
N ILE A 95 -11.21 -20.00 -11.12
CA ILE A 95 -10.36 -20.46 -12.24
C ILE A 95 -9.85 -19.28 -13.09
N GLN A 96 -10.68 -18.26 -13.35
CA GLN A 96 -10.28 -17.09 -14.13
C GLN A 96 -9.21 -16.23 -13.40
N GLU A 97 -9.37 -16.08 -12.09
CA GLU A 97 -8.40 -15.39 -11.24
C GLU A 97 -7.08 -16.16 -11.19
N ALA A 98 -7.14 -17.48 -11.02
CA ALA A 98 -5.97 -18.35 -11.07
C ALA A 98 -5.24 -18.24 -12.40
N ALA A 99 -5.96 -18.33 -13.53
CA ALA A 99 -5.40 -18.17 -14.86
C ALA A 99 -4.76 -16.79 -15.06
N ARG A 100 -5.37 -15.72 -14.50
CA ARG A 100 -4.81 -14.38 -14.56
C ARG A 100 -3.50 -14.27 -13.77
N ILE A 101 -3.45 -14.76 -12.55
CA ILE A 101 -2.23 -14.73 -11.70
C ILE A 101 -1.11 -15.47 -12.40
N LEU A 102 -1.32 -16.73 -12.77
CA LEU A 102 -0.33 -17.59 -13.44
C LEU A 102 0.20 -16.96 -14.73
N ARG A 103 -0.68 -16.33 -15.52
CA ARG A 103 -0.33 -15.63 -16.75
C ARG A 103 0.68 -14.51 -16.51
N TYR A 104 0.39 -13.61 -15.58
CA TYR A 104 1.26 -12.46 -15.33
C TYR A 104 2.57 -12.87 -14.64
N GLU A 105 2.55 -13.84 -13.71
CA GLU A 105 3.76 -14.40 -13.12
C GLU A 105 4.72 -14.94 -14.20
N PHE A 106 4.19 -15.69 -15.17
CA PHE A 106 4.97 -16.20 -16.28
C PHE A 106 5.56 -15.08 -17.15
N PHE A 107 4.74 -14.12 -17.54
CA PHE A 107 5.20 -13.02 -18.38
C PHE A 107 6.30 -12.20 -17.70
N TYR A 108 6.12 -11.82 -16.44
CA TYR A 108 7.13 -11.07 -15.69
C TYR A 108 8.40 -11.88 -15.43
N THR A 109 8.30 -13.20 -15.31
CA THR A 109 9.47 -14.08 -15.23
C THR A 109 10.29 -14.02 -16.54
N ILE A 110 9.63 -14.02 -17.70
CA ILE A 110 10.30 -13.88 -19.00
C ILE A 110 10.95 -12.50 -19.15
N LEU A 111 10.22 -11.42 -18.80
CA LEU A 111 10.75 -10.06 -18.88
C LEU A 111 12.09 -9.97 -18.12
N LYS A 112 12.13 -10.43 -16.89
CA LYS A 112 13.33 -10.42 -16.05
C LYS A 112 14.44 -11.32 -16.60
N ALA A 113 14.12 -12.58 -16.94
CA ALA A 113 15.09 -13.57 -17.37
C ALA A 113 15.74 -13.22 -18.73
N ARG A 114 15.00 -12.58 -19.64
CA ARG A 114 15.42 -12.24 -20.99
C ARG A 114 15.78 -10.77 -21.18
N LYS A 115 15.70 -9.96 -20.12
CA LYS A 115 15.92 -8.51 -20.17
C LYS A 115 15.09 -7.87 -21.29
N ILE A 116 13.78 -8.16 -21.27
CA ILE A 116 12.78 -7.57 -22.16
C ILE A 116 12.14 -6.39 -21.43
N ASP A 117 11.96 -5.28 -22.14
CA ASP A 117 11.57 -4.02 -21.52
C ASP A 117 10.07 -3.93 -21.23
N LEU A 118 9.22 -4.46 -22.13
CA LEU A 118 7.78 -4.23 -22.08
C LEU A 118 6.98 -5.48 -22.47
N LEU A 119 5.85 -5.66 -21.78
CA LEU A 119 4.82 -6.66 -22.07
C LEU A 119 3.67 -6.00 -22.83
N LEU A 120 3.29 -6.54 -23.98
CA LEU A 120 2.17 -6.06 -24.78
C LEU A 120 0.99 -7.05 -24.74
N THR A 121 -0.20 -6.52 -24.53
CA THR A 121 -1.46 -7.28 -24.61
C THR A 121 -2.40 -6.64 -25.62
N ALA A 122 -3.24 -7.47 -26.27
CA ALA A 122 -4.12 -7.05 -27.34
C ALA A 122 -5.50 -6.58 -26.87
N HIS A 123 -5.60 -6.00 -25.67
CA HIS A 123 -6.85 -5.37 -25.23
C HIS A 123 -7.24 -4.23 -26.17
N HIS A 124 -8.52 -4.17 -26.54
CA HIS A 124 -9.04 -3.23 -27.50
C HIS A 124 -10.20 -2.36 -26.90
N ALA A 125 -10.77 -1.46 -27.70
CA ALA A 125 -11.76 -0.51 -27.23
C ALA A 125 -13.01 -1.17 -26.62
N ASN A 126 -13.51 -2.25 -27.21
CA ASN A 126 -14.67 -2.94 -26.67
C ASN A 126 -14.38 -3.57 -25.28
N ASP A 127 -13.18 -4.14 -25.05
CA ASP A 127 -12.80 -4.64 -23.73
C ASP A 127 -12.78 -3.52 -22.68
N ASN A 128 -12.42 -2.32 -23.12
CA ASN A 128 -12.42 -1.14 -22.25
C ASN A 128 -13.84 -0.73 -21.87
N ILE A 129 -14.76 -0.72 -22.83
CA ILE A 129 -16.20 -0.44 -22.59
C ILE A 129 -16.79 -1.49 -21.65
N GLU A 130 -16.53 -2.78 -21.88
CA GLU A 130 -16.97 -3.87 -21.00
C GLU A 130 -16.47 -3.67 -19.57
N THR A 131 -15.21 -3.24 -19.42
CA THR A 131 -14.59 -2.98 -18.11
C THR A 131 -15.25 -1.80 -17.41
N VAL A 132 -15.52 -0.71 -18.12
CA VAL A 132 -16.17 0.46 -17.54
C VAL A 132 -17.61 0.16 -17.14
N LEU A 133 -18.38 -0.53 -17.99
CA LEU A 133 -19.75 -0.94 -17.65
C LEU A 133 -19.77 -1.89 -16.44
N HIS A 134 -18.83 -2.83 -16.37
CA HIS A 134 -18.69 -3.73 -15.23
C HIS A 134 -18.37 -2.97 -13.93
N HIS A 135 -17.48 -1.97 -13.99
CA HIS A 135 -17.15 -1.12 -12.85
C HIS A 135 -18.33 -0.22 -12.46
N PHE A 136 -19.04 0.35 -13.43
CA PHE A 136 -20.24 1.15 -13.20
C PHE A 136 -21.32 0.38 -12.43
N MET A 137 -21.60 -0.85 -12.84
CA MET A 137 -22.55 -1.75 -12.16
C MET A 137 -22.14 -2.07 -10.71
N ARG A 138 -20.86 -1.96 -10.38
CA ARG A 138 -20.33 -2.23 -9.03
C ARG A 138 -20.20 -0.97 -8.15
N GLY A 139 -20.62 0.18 -8.65
CA GLY A 139 -20.52 1.43 -7.92
C GLY A 139 -19.07 1.93 -7.80
N SER A 140 -18.23 1.66 -8.79
CA SER A 140 -16.84 2.13 -8.79
C SER A 140 -16.76 3.66 -8.92
N GLY A 141 -15.82 4.25 -8.18
CA GLY A 141 -15.50 5.67 -8.32
C GLY A 141 -14.75 5.99 -9.62
N TRP A 142 -14.26 7.21 -9.70
CA TRP A 142 -13.65 7.81 -10.91
C TRP A 142 -12.53 6.96 -11.53
N GLN A 143 -11.64 6.40 -10.71
CA GLN A 143 -10.56 5.51 -11.17
C GLN A 143 -11.10 4.30 -11.96
N GLY A 144 -12.15 3.65 -11.47
CA GLY A 144 -12.75 2.49 -12.17
C GLY A 144 -13.45 2.88 -13.48
N LEU A 145 -14.06 4.08 -13.53
CA LEU A 145 -14.73 4.60 -14.72
C LEU A 145 -13.78 5.16 -15.77
N SER A 146 -12.52 5.41 -15.45
CA SER A 146 -11.48 5.78 -16.43
C SER A 146 -11.00 4.60 -17.29
N GLY A 147 -11.52 3.40 -17.03
CA GLY A 147 -11.30 2.20 -17.84
C GLY A 147 -9.91 1.59 -17.70
N ILE A 148 -9.50 0.87 -18.74
CA ILE A 148 -8.21 0.20 -18.82
C ILE A 148 -7.15 1.22 -19.22
N ALA A 149 -6.06 1.33 -18.45
CA ALA A 149 -4.92 2.17 -18.80
C ALA A 149 -4.20 1.63 -20.05
N ASN A 150 -3.77 2.53 -20.93
CA ASN A 150 -2.97 2.17 -22.11
C ASN A 150 -1.55 1.71 -21.73
N ARG A 151 -1.04 2.20 -20.58
CA ARG A 151 0.22 1.81 -19.96
C ARG A 151 0.04 1.63 -18.46
N ASP A 152 0.63 0.57 -17.91
CA ASP A 152 0.64 0.24 -16.49
C ASP A 152 2.01 -0.40 -16.19
N GLU A 153 2.95 0.43 -15.75
CA GLU A 153 4.37 0.08 -15.63
C GLU A 153 4.94 -0.48 -16.94
N GLU A 154 5.33 -1.76 -16.96
CA GLU A 154 5.84 -2.45 -18.14
C GLU A 154 4.72 -2.99 -19.05
N LEU A 155 3.48 -3.01 -18.60
CA LEU A 155 2.35 -3.55 -19.35
C LEU A 155 1.72 -2.50 -20.27
N ILE A 156 1.74 -2.76 -21.58
CA ILE A 156 1.24 -1.85 -22.62
C ILE A 156 0.08 -2.47 -23.39
N ARG A 157 -0.89 -1.64 -23.75
CA ARG A 157 -2.09 -2.04 -24.50
C ARG A 157 -2.25 -1.18 -25.76
N PRO A 158 -1.55 -1.49 -26.82
CA PRO A 158 -1.44 -0.61 -27.98
C PRO A 158 -2.66 -0.65 -28.91
N LEU A 159 -3.65 -1.50 -28.65
CA LEU A 159 -4.91 -1.61 -29.42
C LEU A 159 -6.12 -0.98 -28.74
N LEU A 160 -5.98 -0.30 -27.58
CA LEU A 160 -7.13 0.25 -26.84
C LEU A 160 -7.94 1.30 -27.59
N TRP A 161 -7.41 1.86 -28.67
CA TRP A 161 -8.13 2.77 -29.58
C TRP A 161 -8.99 2.05 -30.61
N ALA A 162 -8.64 0.80 -30.94
CA ALA A 162 -9.24 0.04 -32.03
C ALA A 162 -10.54 -0.66 -31.59
N THR A 163 -11.58 -0.54 -32.39
CA THR A 163 -12.81 -1.31 -32.21
C THR A 163 -12.63 -2.77 -32.66
N LYS A 164 -13.42 -3.67 -32.12
CA LYS A 164 -13.46 -5.09 -32.56
C LYS A 164 -13.72 -5.21 -34.06
N LYS A 165 -14.61 -4.38 -34.59
CA LYS A 165 -14.91 -4.32 -36.03
C LYS A 165 -13.66 -3.96 -36.85
N GLU A 166 -12.93 -2.90 -36.48
CA GLU A 166 -11.71 -2.50 -37.19
C GLU A 166 -10.65 -3.59 -37.17
N ILE A 167 -10.52 -4.33 -36.04
CA ILE A 167 -9.58 -5.46 -35.92
C ILE A 167 -10.02 -6.59 -36.85
N THR A 168 -11.31 -6.96 -36.88
CA THR A 168 -11.83 -8.01 -37.74
C THR A 168 -11.70 -7.66 -39.21
N ASP A 169 -12.07 -6.45 -39.60
CA ASP A 169 -11.92 -5.96 -40.98
C ASP A 169 -10.44 -5.96 -41.43
N TYR A 170 -9.53 -5.58 -40.54
CA TYR A 170 -8.09 -5.60 -40.82
C TYR A 170 -7.54 -7.02 -40.98
N ALA A 171 -7.97 -7.94 -40.12
CA ALA A 171 -7.58 -9.35 -40.22
C ALA A 171 -8.05 -9.99 -41.53
N ALA A 172 -9.31 -9.74 -41.91
CA ALA A 172 -9.88 -10.22 -43.17
C ALA A 172 -9.13 -9.65 -44.40
N PHE A 173 -8.89 -8.34 -44.43
CA PHE A 173 -8.18 -7.67 -45.52
C PHE A 173 -6.74 -8.21 -45.71
N ASN A 174 -6.03 -8.47 -44.61
CA ASN A 174 -4.65 -8.96 -44.67
C ASN A 174 -4.55 -10.49 -44.63
N LYS A 175 -5.68 -11.22 -44.65
CA LYS A 175 -5.76 -12.68 -44.59
C LYS A 175 -4.99 -13.26 -43.40
N ILE A 176 -5.15 -12.63 -42.24
CA ILE A 176 -4.48 -13.09 -41.00
C ILE A 176 -5.22 -14.32 -40.49
N ASN A 177 -4.50 -15.42 -40.35
CA ASN A 177 -5.05 -16.63 -39.73
C ASN A 177 -5.12 -16.45 -38.20
N TYR A 178 -6.23 -16.92 -37.60
CA TYR A 178 -6.43 -16.93 -36.15
C TYR A 178 -7.31 -18.12 -35.76
N ARG A 179 -7.37 -18.44 -34.49
CA ARG A 179 -8.25 -19.45 -33.92
C ARG A 179 -9.36 -18.79 -33.14
N GLU A 180 -10.56 -19.32 -33.24
CA GLU A 180 -11.69 -18.87 -32.42
C GLU A 180 -11.71 -19.63 -31.09
N ASP A 181 -11.87 -18.89 -29.99
CA ASP A 181 -11.99 -19.46 -28.66
C ASP A 181 -13.47 -19.79 -28.39
N SER A 182 -13.81 -21.10 -28.34
CA SER A 182 -15.16 -21.59 -28.09
C SER A 182 -15.75 -21.08 -26.76
N SER A 183 -14.95 -20.71 -25.79
CA SER A 183 -15.41 -20.16 -24.50
C SER A 183 -16.01 -18.76 -24.60
N ASN A 184 -15.77 -18.03 -25.68
CA ASN A 184 -16.33 -16.70 -25.91
C ASN A 184 -17.86 -16.74 -26.21
N ALA A 185 -18.40 -17.87 -26.52
CA ALA A 185 -19.80 -18.03 -26.88
C ALA A 185 -20.77 -18.20 -25.69
N THR A 186 -20.26 -18.29 -24.45
CA THR A 186 -21.10 -18.50 -23.26
C THR A 186 -21.26 -17.20 -22.44
N ASP A 187 -22.47 -16.90 -22.00
CA ASP A 187 -22.82 -15.72 -21.17
C ASP A 187 -22.68 -15.97 -19.67
N LYS A 188 -22.08 -17.10 -19.26
CA LYS A 188 -21.87 -17.50 -17.87
C LYS A 188 -21.15 -16.45 -17.00
N TYR A 189 -20.40 -15.55 -17.60
CA TYR A 189 -19.64 -14.53 -16.93
C TYR A 189 -20.15 -13.12 -17.24
N THR A 190 -20.19 -12.24 -16.25
CA THR A 190 -20.73 -10.88 -16.37
C THR A 190 -20.18 -10.09 -17.57
N ARG A 191 -18.90 -10.21 -17.90
CA ARG A 191 -18.30 -9.55 -19.07
C ARG A 191 -18.82 -10.11 -20.38
N ASN A 192 -18.99 -11.43 -20.47
CA ASN A 192 -19.57 -12.05 -21.66
C ASN A 192 -21.05 -11.67 -21.83
N ALA A 193 -21.82 -11.58 -20.74
CA ALA A 193 -23.19 -11.08 -20.78
C ALA A 193 -23.25 -9.62 -21.27
N LEU A 194 -22.34 -8.75 -20.83
CA LEU A 194 -22.24 -7.38 -21.35
C LEU A 194 -21.96 -7.37 -22.86
N ARG A 195 -20.99 -8.17 -23.31
CA ARG A 195 -20.56 -8.27 -24.71
C ARG A 195 -21.67 -8.81 -25.63
N LEU A 196 -22.35 -9.88 -25.21
CA LEU A 196 -23.31 -10.61 -26.06
C LEU A 196 -24.73 -10.03 -26.01
N ASN A 197 -25.14 -9.49 -24.87
CA ASN A 197 -26.52 -9.11 -24.65
C ASN A 197 -26.72 -7.59 -24.49
N ILE A 198 -25.86 -6.89 -23.77
CA ILE A 198 -26.11 -5.50 -23.39
C ILE A 198 -25.53 -4.52 -24.41
N ILE A 199 -24.28 -4.66 -24.80
CA ILE A 199 -23.63 -3.76 -25.76
C ILE A 199 -24.37 -3.76 -27.09
N PRO A 200 -24.80 -4.92 -27.68
CA PRO A 200 -25.56 -4.91 -28.92
C PRO A 200 -26.91 -4.19 -28.81
N GLU A 201 -27.60 -4.28 -27.66
CA GLU A 201 -28.84 -3.52 -27.47
C GLU A 201 -28.60 -2.00 -27.38
N MET A 202 -27.51 -1.61 -26.74
CA MET A 202 -27.08 -0.18 -26.71
C MET A 202 -26.73 0.33 -28.11
N GLU A 203 -26.12 -0.49 -28.96
CA GLU A 203 -25.81 -0.14 -30.35
C GLU A 203 -27.06 -0.03 -31.22
N LYS A 204 -28.13 -0.79 -30.95
CA LYS A 204 -29.44 -0.62 -31.62
C LYS A 204 -30.07 0.72 -31.27
N ILE A 205 -29.95 1.18 -30.03
CA ILE A 205 -30.47 2.48 -29.59
C ILE A 205 -29.61 3.61 -30.17
N ASN A 206 -28.29 3.47 -30.09
CA ASN A 206 -27.34 4.42 -30.63
C ASN A 206 -26.25 3.71 -31.45
N PRO A 207 -26.33 3.74 -32.78
CA PRO A 207 -25.34 3.10 -33.66
C PRO A 207 -23.90 3.58 -33.44
N ASN A 208 -23.73 4.77 -32.83
CA ASN A 208 -22.42 5.31 -32.48
C ASN A 208 -22.01 4.99 -31.04
N PHE A 209 -22.71 4.09 -30.32
CA PHE A 209 -22.47 3.81 -28.91
C PHE A 209 -21.01 3.51 -28.61
N VAL A 210 -20.37 2.59 -29.34
CA VAL A 210 -18.95 2.22 -29.14
C VAL A 210 -18.04 3.44 -29.32
N THR A 211 -18.20 4.18 -30.39
CA THR A 211 -17.36 5.38 -30.68
C THR A 211 -17.54 6.49 -29.64
N SER A 212 -18.79 6.72 -29.21
CA SER A 212 -19.11 7.71 -28.17
C SER A 212 -18.55 7.29 -26.82
N SER A 213 -18.67 6.00 -26.47
CA SER A 213 -18.12 5.45 -25.22
C SER A 213 -16.60 5.58 -25.14
N ILE A 214 -15.88 5.31 -26.26
CA ILE A 214 -14.42 5.50 -26.32
C ILE A 214 -14.05 6.95 -25.95
N LYS A 215 -14.73 7.93 -26.57
CA LYS A 215 -14.50 9.36 -26.29
C LYS A 215 -14.80 9.70 -24.83
N THR A 216 -15.91 9.22 -24.30
CA THR A 216 -16.28 9.44 -22.88
C THR A 216 -15.24 8.86 -21.94
N ILE A 217 -14.73 7.66 -22.21
CA ILE A 217 -13.68 7.03 -21.40
C ILE A 217 -12.36 7.81 -21.49
N GLU A 218 -12.02 8.34 -22.66
CA GLU A 218 -10.83 9.22 -22.82
C GLU A 218 -10.98 10.49 -21.97
N TYR A 219 -12.13 11.17 -22.03
CA TYR A 219 -12.39 12.34 -21.17
C TYR A 219 -12.32 12.03 -19.69
N LEU A 220 -12.91 10.93 -19.24
CA LEU A 220 -12.84 10.51 -17.84
C LEU A 220 -11.40 10.21 -17.42
N ARG A 221 -10.62 9.57 -18.28
CA ARG A 221 -9.21 9.27 -18.03
C ARG A 221 -8.35 10.52 -17.92
N ASP A 222 -8.51 11.44 -18.87
CA ASP A 222 -7.76 12.70 -18.88
C ASP A 222 -8.13 13.56 -17.65
N SER A 223 -9.42 13.62 -17.29
CA SER A 223 -9.89 14.30 -16.09
C SER A 223 -9.35 13.65 -14.81
N TYR A 224 -9.30 12.31 -14.74
CA TYR A 224 -8.73 11.59 -13.60
C TYR A 224 -7.21 11.81 -13.50
N ALA A 225 -6.50 11.93 -14.61
CA ALA A 225 -5.07 12.26 -14.62
C ALA A 225 -4.80 13.65 -14.03
N LEU A 226 -5.61 14.66 -14.41
CA LEU A 226 -5.54 16.00 -13.83
C LEU A 226 -5.86 15.98 -12.33
N PHE A 227 -6.92 15.27 -11.93
CA PHE A 227 -7.27 15.10 -10.52
C PHE A 227 -6.15 14.41 -9.74
N SER A 228 -5.56 13.36 -10.27
CA SER A 228 -4.43 12.66 -9.63
C SER A 228 -3.23 13.58 -9.44
N SER A 229 -2.90 14.40 -10.44
CA SER A 229 -1.82 15.40 -10.33
C SER A 229 -2.09 16.43 -9.23
N PHE A 230 -3.34 16.88 -9.14
CA PHE A 230 -3.78 17.78 -8.07
C PHE A 230 -3.69 17.11 -6.69
N ILE A 231 -4.12 15.86 -6.55
CA ILE A 231 -3.98 15.09 -5.31
C ILE A 231 -2.53 14.94 -4.89
N GLU A 232 -1.60 14.70 -5.83
CA GLU A 232 -0.18 14.60 -5.51
C GLU A 232 0.40 15.94 -5.05
N SER A 233 -0.03 17.08 -5.60
CA SER A 233 0.38 18.38 -5.07
C SER A 233 -0.10 18.59 -3.63
N LEU A 234 -1.36 18.29 -3.33
CA LEU A 234 -1.86 18.35 -1.96
C LEU A 234 -1.13 17.39 -1.02
N ARG A 235 -0.74 16.22 -1.51
CA ARG A 235 0.04 15.26 -0.72
C ARG A 235 1.40 15.84 -0.32
N MET A 236 2.08 16.53 -1.22
CA MET A 236 3.36 17.19 -0.92
C MET A 236 3.22 18.26 0.16
N ASP A 237 2.09 19.00 0.16
CA ASP A 237 1.88 20.11 1.09
C ASP A 237 1.38 19.67 2.47
N TYR A 238 0.56 18.62 2.53
CA TYR A 238 -0.20 18.28 3.73
C TYR A 238 0.10 16.88 4.32
N VAL A 239 0.92 16.07 3.66
CA VAL A 239 1.25 14.72 4.13
C VAL A 239 2.74 14.62 4.45
N THR A 240 3.05 14.31 5.71
CA THR A 240 4.42 14.03 6.18
C THR A 240 4.61 12.52 6.32
N LEU A 241 5.67 11.99 5.74
CA LEU A 241 6.09 10.61 5.93
C LEU A 241 6.80 10.48 7.27
N LEU A 242 6.27 9.69 8.19
CA LEU A 242 6.88 9.43 9.49
C LEU A 242 7.79 8.20 9.46
N SER A 243 7.41 7.19 8.67
CA SER A 243 8.18 5.98 8.37
C SER A 243 7.62 5.34 7.09
N GLU A 244 8.22 4.25 6.63
CA GLU A 244 7.75 3.52 5.42
C GLU A 244 6.26 3.19 5.46
N ASN A 245 5.72 2.83 6.63
CA ASN A 245 4.33 2.42 6.84
C ASN A 245 3.54 3.37 7.75
N SER A 246 3.98 4.63 7.89
CA SER A 246 3.33 5.62 8.75
C SER A 246 3.38 7.01 8.15
N ILE A 247 2.22 7.68 8.13
CA ILE A 247 2.09 9.05 7.65
C ILE A 247 1.33 9.92 8.65
N GLN A 248 1.56 11.21 8.56
CA GLN A 248 0.75 12.22 9.22
C GLN A 248 0.16 13.16 8.17
N ILE A 249 -1.14 13.41 8.27
CA ILE A 249 -1.90 14.30 7.38
C ILE A 249 -2.34 15.51 8.18
N ASN A 250 -1.95 16.71 7.77
CA ASN A 250 -2.50 17.95 8.30
C ASN A 250 -3.87 18.20 7.65
N THR A 251 -4.93 18.22 8.43
CA THR A 251 -6.32 18.34 7.94
C THR A 251 -6.81 19.78 7.78
N SER A 252 -5.95 20.79 7.98
CA SER A 252 -6.33 22.20 7.92
C SER A 252 -6.91 22.65 6.57
N PHE A 253 -6.60 21.91 5.50
CA PHE A 253 -7.11 22.19 4.16
C PHE A 253 -8.55 21.71 3.93
N LEU A 254 -9.05 20.75 4.68
CA LEU A 254 -10.35 20.10 4.44
C LEU A 254 -11.52 21.09 4.29
N PRO A 255 -11.64 22.14 5.14
CA PRO A 255 -12.74 23.11 5.00
C PRO A 255 -12.74 23.92 3.71
N HIS A 256 -11.64 23.94 2.97
CA HIS A 256 -11.51 24.71 1.73
C HIS A 256 -12.01 23.96 0.49
N PHE A 257 -12.39 22.70 0.63
CA PHE A 257 -12.85 21.85 -0.48
C PHE A 257 -14.31 21.39 -0.29
N PRO A 258 -15.10 21.38 -1.38
CA PRO A 258 -16.51 20.99 -1.31
C PRO A 258 -16.73 19.50 -1.01
N SER A 259 -15.72 18.66 -1.25
CA SER A 259 -15.80 17.19 -1.07
C SER A 259 -14.53 16.65 -0.43
N PRO A 260 -14.22 17.05 0.82
CA PRO A 260 -12.96 16.71 1.48
C PRO A 260 -12.74 15.19 1.65
N HIS A 261 -13.83 14.40 1.77
CA HIS A 261 -13.78 12.94 1.87
C HIS A 261 -13.14 12.28 0.64
N ILE A 262 -13.32 12.87 -0.57
CA ILE A 262 -12.70 12.34 -1.79
C ILE A 262 -11.17 12.49 -1.72
N ILE A 263 -10.69 13.65 -1.25
CA ILE A 263 -9.26 13.91 -1.10
C ILE A 263 -8.64 12.97 -0.05
N LEU A 264 -9.31 12.87 1.12
CA LEU A 264 -8.85 11.96 2.15
C LEU A 264 -8.88 10.49 1.70
N TYR A 265 -9.87 10.10 0.88
CA TYR A 265 -9.91 8.75 0.32
C TYR A 265 -8.67 8.48 -0.54
N GLU A 266 -8.26 9.40 -1.39
CA GLU A 266 -7.05 9.26 -2.20
C GLU A 266 -5.76 9.16 -1.36
N PHE A 267 -5.73 9.80 -0.18
CA PHE A 267 -4.61 9.68 0.75
C PHE A 267 -4.62 8.36 1.54
N LEU A 268 -5.81 7.86 1.90
CA LEU A 268 -5.98 6.75 2.85
C LEU A 268 -6.21 5.38 2.19
N LYS A 269 -6.63 5.33 0.90
CA LYS A 269 -6.94 4.06 0.20
C LYS A 269 -5.77 3.06 0.18
N ARG A 270 -4.52 3.55 0.14
CA ARG A 270 -3.33 2.70 0.19
C ARG A 270 -3.10 2.03 1.56
N PHE A 271 -3.82 2.47 2.57
CA PHE A 271 -3.81 1.92 3.93
C PHE A 271 -5.08 1.11 4.23
N ASP A 272 -5.70 0.54 3.20
CA ASP A 272 -6.89 -0.32 3.26
C ASP A 272 -8.14 0.33 3.88
N PHE A 273 -8.25 1.66 3.92
CA PHE A 273 -9.46 2.34 4.32
C PHE A 273 -10.44 2.42 3.14
N ASN A 274 -11.67 1.92 3.34
CA ASN A 274 -12.74 2.02 2.35
C ASN A 274 -13.47 3.38 2.40
N ALA A 275 -14.33 3.66 1.41
CA ALA A 275 -15.01 4.94 1.28
C ALA A 275 -15.83 5.31 2.53
N THR A 276 -16.63 4.39 3.08
CA THR A 276 -17.45 4.64 4.28
C THR A 276 -16.58 4.94 5.51
N GLN A 277 -15.46 4.23 5.66
CA GLN A 277 -14.53 4.52 6.76
C GLN A 277 -13.91 5.92 6.62
N VAL A 278 -13.59 6.33 5.39
CA VAL A 278 -13.03 7.66 5.13
C VAL A 278 -14.07 8.76 5.34
N GLU A 279 -15.33 8.56 5.00
CA GLU A 279 -16.43 9.47 5.35
C GLU A 279 -16.49 9.69 6.85
N ASN A 280 -16.52 8.62 7.66
CA ASN A 280 -16.52 8.72 9.12
C ASN A 280 -15.27 9.42 9.67
N ILE A 281 -14.10 9.20 9.08
CA ILE A 281 -12.86 9.90 9.41
C ILE A 281 -12.99 11.38 9.09
N THR A 282 -13.55 11.72 7.92
CA THR A 282 -13.76 13.10 7.49
C THR A 282 -14.70 13.84 8.47
N ASP A 283 -15.82 13.25 8.81
CA ASP A 283 -16.78 13.82 9.76
C ASP A 283 -16.12 14.07 11.12
N ALA A 284 -15.34 13.12 11.59
CA ALA A 284 -14.60 13.26 12.85
C ALA A 284 -13.54 14.39 12.82
N CYS A 285 -13.00 14.75 11.65
CA CYS A 285 -12.09 15.89 11.50
C CYS A 285 -12.78 17.24 11.69
N PHE A 286 -14.09 17.33 11.46
CA PHE A 286 -14.88 18.56 11.65
C PHE A 286 -15.46 18.69 13.05
N GLU A 287 -15.42 17.64 13.84
CA GLU A 287 -15.85 17.72 15.24
C GLU A 287 -14.81 18.47 16.09
N ASN A 288 -15.29 19.42 16.90
CA ASN A 288 -14.45 20.14 17.89
C ASN A 288 -14.16 19.27 19.11
N ASN A 289 -13.57 18.09 18.90
CA ASN A 289 -13.29 17.17 20.00
C ASN A 289 -11.80 17.25 20.40
N THR A 290 -11.54 17.42 21.71
CA THR A 290 -10.18 17.43 22.26
C THR A 290 -9.62 16.04 22.51
N GLU A 291 -10.47 15.02 22.48
CA GLU A 291 -10.06 13.61 22.64
C GLU A 291 -9.71 12.99 21.28
N SER A 292 -8.71 12.11 21.27
CA SER A 292 -8.33 11.42 20.07
C SER A 292 -9.36 10.34 19.69
N LYS A 293 -9.71 10.28 18.39
CA LYS A 293 -10.54 9.22 17.81
C LYS A 293 -9.69 8.29 16.96
N ILE A 294 -10.00 6.98 17.00
CA ILE A 294 -9.25 5.97 16.26
C ILE A 294 -10.16 5.19 15.33
N PHE A 295 -9.69 4.98 14.12
CA PHE A 295 -10.34 4.21 13.07
C PHE A 295 -9.43 3.07 12.64
N PHE A 296 -10.02 1.96 12.21
CA PHE A 296 -9.27 0.75 11.86
C PHE A 296 -9.60 0.30 10.45
N SER A 297 -8.58 0.01 9.66
CA SER A 297 -8.68 -0.75 8.40
C SER A 297 -8.21 -2.20 8.63
N LYS A 298 -8.04 -2.99 7.56
CA LYS A 298 -7.57 -4.39 7.67
C LYS A 298 -6.17 -4.46 8.30
N GLY A 299 -5.23 -3.64 7.85
CA GLY A 299 -3.82 -3.68 8.28
C GLY A 299 -3.33 -2.44 9.03
N PHE A 300 -4.13 -1.36 9.08
CA PHE A 300 -3.71 -0.07 9.61
C PHE A 300 -4.70 0.50 10.61
N GLU A 301 -4.24 1.49 11.36
CA GLU A 301 -5.05 2.30 12.24
C GLU A 301 -4.76 3.79 12.00
N ALA A 302 -5.79 4.63 12.10
CA ALA A 302 -5.72 6.08 11.93
C ALA A 302 -6.19 6.77 13.20
N GLU A 303 -5.37 7.63 13.76
CA GLU A 303 -5.69 8.46 14.92
C GLU A 303 -5.91 9.91 14.50
N ILE A 304 -7.05 10.49 14.87
CA ILE A 304 -7.34 11.91 14.66
C ILE A 304 -7.11 12.65 15.96
N LYS A 305 -6.27 13.69 15.92
CA LYS A 305 -6.01 14.59 17.04
C LYS A 305 -5.52 15.95 16.52
N ASN A 306 -6.07 17.04 17.07
CA ASN A 306 -5.58 18.42 16.84
C ASN A 306 -5.35 18.77 15.37
N LYS A 307 -6.31 18.50 14.49
CA LYS A 307 -6.21 18.72 13.03
C LYS A 307 -5.14 17.86 12.32
N PHE A 308 -4.73 16.76 12.91
CA PHE A 308 -3.86 15.78 12.28
C PHE A 308 -4.51 14.41 12.26
N ILE A 309 -4.35 13.69 11.15
CA ILE A 309 -4.60 12.26 11.06
C ILE A 309 -3.24 11.58 11.01
N THR A 310 -2.96 10.74 11.99
CA THR A 310 -1.74 9.90 11.98
C THR A 310 -2.15 8.47 11.64
N VAL A 311 -1.61 7.94 10.54
CA VAL A 311 -1.85 6.56 10.10
C VAL A 311 -0.59 5.75 10.34
N ARG A 312 -0.76 4.55 10.90
CA ARG A 312 0.33 3.57 11.08
C ARG A 312 -0.16 2.15 10.85
N GLN A 313 0.75 1.25 10.58
CA GLN A 313 0.45 -0.18 10.57
C GLN A 313 0.03 -0.63 11.96
N LYS A 314 -0.94 -1.53 12.05
CA LYS A 314 -1.34 -2.16 13.32
C LYS A 314 -0.16 -2.89 13.94
N ILE A 315 0.22 -2.46 15.13
CA ILE A 315 1.30 -3.12 15.88
C ILE A 315 0.70 -4.36 16.57
N LYS A 316 1.29 -5.51 16.37
CA LYS A 316 0.94 -6.70 17.14
C LYS A 316 1.34 -6.47 18.59
N ILE A 317 0.47 -6.84 19.53
CA ILE A 317 0.70 -6.70 21.00
C ILE A 317 2.05 -7.30 21.42
N SER A 318 2.51 -8.35 20.74
CA SER A 318 3.83 -8.97 20.97
C SER A 318 5.03 -8.06 20.64
N GLU A 319 4.87 -7.10 19.74
CA GLU A 319 5.94 -6.17 19.33
C GLU A 319 6.09 -4.99 20.28
N LEU A 320 5.01 -4.62 21.00
CA LEU A 320 5.03 -3.61 22.08
C LEU A 320 5.66 -4.15 23.39
N GLN A 321 5.92 -5.46 23.47
CA GLN A 321 6.41 -6.12 24.69
C GLN A 321 7.94 -6.33 24.72
N ASN A 322 8.69 -5.73 23.81
CA ASN A 322 10.15 -5.80 23.87
C ASN A 322 10.65 -5.03 25.10
N ALA A 323 10.82 -5.76 26.19
CA ALA A 323 11.55 -5.28 27.33
C ALA A 323 13.05 -5.42 27.03
N MET A 324 13.83 -4.41 27.35
CA MET A 324 15.28 -4.45 27.29
C MET A 324 15.81 -4.58 28.71
N GLU A 325 16.55 -5.64 28.99
CA GLU A 325 17.20 -5.84 30.29
C GLU A 325 18.57 -5.16 30.31
N ILE A 326 18.90 -4.58 31.46
CA ILE A 326 20.13 -3.83 31.72
C ILE A 326 20.80 -4.49 32.92
N PHE A 327 21.92 -5.15 32.72
CA PHE A 327 22.62 -5.93 33.74
C PHE A 327 23.68 -5.12 34.49
N ASP A 328 24.11 -3.99 33.93
CA ASP A 328 25.09 -3.05 34.54
C ASP A 328 24.82 -1.66 34.00
N PHE A 329 25.41 -0.64 34.64
CA PHE A 329 25.38 0.72 34.12
C PHE A 329 26.35 0.87 32.94
N GLU A 330 25.87 0.56 31.75
CA GLU A 330 26.52 0.92 30.50
C GLU A 330 26.44 2.45 30.33
N LYS A 331 27.48 3.05 29.75
CA LYS A 331 27.52 4.51 29.62
C LYS A 331 26.36 5.11 28.85
N LYS A 332 25.84 4.38 27.87
CA LYS A 332 24.71 4.79 27.01
C LYS A 332 23.92 3.57 26.51
N ILE A 333 22.62 3.72 26.47
CA ILE A 333 21.69 2.70 25.96
C ILE A 333 20.70 3.37 25.03
N ASP A 334 20.53 2.82 23.84
CA ASP A 334 19.50 3.23 22.89
C ASP A 334 18.27 2.32 23.00
N PHE A 335 17.14 2.87 23.38
CA PHE A 335 15.88 2.16 23.42
C PHE A 335 14.77 2.99 22.77
N GLN A 336 14.19 2.47 21.69
CA GLN A 336 13.09 3.11 20.96
C GLN A 336 13.32 4.60 20.62
N ASN A 337 14.50 4.95 20.10
CA ASN A 337 14.96 6.30 19.78
C ASN A 337 15.16 7.23 21.01
N HIS A 338 15.29 6.67 22.20
CA HIS A 338 15.71 7.39 23.39
C HIS A 338 17.13 6.95 23.77
N GLU A 339 18.06 7.89 23.80
CA GLU A 339 19.40 7.68 24.35
C GLU A 339 19.34 7.90 25.86
N ILE A 340 19.55 6.85 26.63
CA ILE A 340 19.54 6.88 28.09
C ILE A 340 20.98 6.69 28.59
N SER A 341 21.45 7.61 29.40
CA SER A 341 22.82 7.59 29.92
C SER A 341 22.81 7.37 31.44
N PHE A 342 23.81 6.64 31.90
CA PHE A 342 23.98 6.28 33.30
C PHE A 342 25.34 6.72 33.82
N GLU A 343 25.36 7.31 35.01
CA GLU A 343 26.59 7.76 35.70
C GLU A 343 26.48 7.44 37.19
N VAL A 344 27.55 6.91 37.75
CA VAL A 344 27.61 6.62 39.20
C VAL A 344 28.50 7.65 39.89
N LEU A 345 27.95 8.31 40.91
CA LEU A 345 28.62 9.34 41.69
C LEU A 345 28.83 8.83 43.13
N ASN A 346 30.07 8.80 43.60
CA ASN A 346 30.37 8.50 44.99
C ASN A 346 30.37 9.82 45.82
N LEU A 347 29.70 9.80 46.93
CA LEU A 347 29.60 10.96 47.85
C LEU A 347 30.70 10.96 48.92
N GLU A 348 31.91 10.50 48.58
CA GLU A 348 33.02 10.51 49.53
C GLU A 348 33.32 11.95 50.00
N ASN A 349 33.24 12.18 51.34
CA ASN A 349 33.69 13.38 52.05
C ASN A 349 32.96 14.72 51.81
N LYS A 350 31.65 14.76 51.73
CA LYS A 350 30.91 16.03 51.83
C LYS A 350 30.21 16.14 53.19
N SER A 351 30.52 17.26 53.88
CA SER A 351 29.96 17.63 55.18
C SER A 351 28.41 17.64 55.14
N GLU A 352 27.80 17.18 56.23
CA GLU A 352 26.37 17.08 56.45
C GLU A 352 25.58 18.32 56.03
N GLY A 353 24.50 18.12 55.29
CA GLY A 353 23.37 19.05 55.24
C GLY A 353 23.00 19.66 53.88
N SER A 354 23.82 19.65 52.83
CA SER A 354 23.54 20.48 51.63
C SER A 354 23.44 19.73 50.29
N TYR A 355 23.76 18.44 50.22
CA TYR A 355 23.84 17.76 48.92
C TYR A 355 22.48 17.28 48.39
N ILE A 356 21.50 17.02 49.24
CA ILE A 356 20.14 16.57 48.80
C ILE A 356 19.48 17.63 47.91
N ASP A 357 19.67 18.92 48.25
CA ASP A 357 19.14 20.02 47.45
C ASP A 357 19.86 20.21 46.10
N THR A 358 21.09 19.71 45.98
CA THR A 358 21.88 19.79 44.75
C THR A 358 21.42 18.78 43.70
N PHE A 359 20.89 17.62 44.12
CA PHE A 359 20.51 16.50 43.26
C PHE A 359 19.00 16.34 43.10
N LYS A 360 18.29 17.43 42.76
CA LYS A 360 16.84 17.40 42.53
C LYS A 360 16.53 16.80 41.15
N PRO A 361 15.67 15.78 41.06
CA PRO A 361 15.27 15.21 39.81
C PRO A 361 14.43 16.21 39.00
N ASN A 362 14.61 16.18 37.69
CA ASN A 362 13.77 16.89 36.74
C ASN A 362 13.20 15.91 35.70
N THR A 363 12.55 16.41 34.65
CA THR A 363 11.97 15.56 33.63
C THR A 363 13.00 14.79 32.79
N LYS A 364 14.21 15.31 32.63
CA LYS A 364 15.27 14.72 31.79
C LYS A 364 16.35 14.02 32.59
N THR A 365 16.50 14.31 33.90
CA THR A 365 17.56 13.77 34.74
C THR A 365 16.97 13.36 36.09
N ILE A 366 17.27 12.16 36.50
CA ILE A 366 16.92 11.67 37.83
C ILE A 366 18.20 11.32 38.60
N TYR A 367 18.12 11.44 39.92
CA TYR A 367 19.15 11.04 40.86
C TYR A 367 18.52 10.12 41.88
N ILE A 368 19.04 8.91 41.97
CA ILE A 368 18.49 7.86 42.84
C ILE A 368 19.57 7.21 43.69
N ASP A 369 19.19 6.68 44.80
CA ASP A 369 20.07 5.94 45.67
C ASP A 369 20.53 4.64 45.00
N PHE A 370 21.81 4.49 44.75
CA PHE A 370 22.39 3.36 44.05
C PHE A 370 22.15 2.02 44.82
N GLU A 371 22.15 2.09 46.16
CA GLU A 371 21.98 0.88 47.01
C GLU A 371 20.56 0.30 46.95
N LYS A 372 19.58 1.07 46.46
CA LYS A 372 18.21 0.62 46.26
C LYS A 372 17.99 -0.06 44.88
N ILE A 373 19.03 -0.08 44.04
CA ILE A 373 18.97 -0.63 42.70
C ILE A 373 19.18 -2.14 42.77
N ILE A 374 18.30 -2.89 42.14
CA ILE A 374 18.39 -4.34 41.96
C ILE A 374 18.48 -4.63 40.46
N PHE A 375 19.57 -5.24 40.03
CA PHE A 375 19.74 -5.66 38.64
C PHE A 375 19.10 -7.03 38.40
N PRO A 376 18.66 -7.35 37.12
CA PRO A 376 18.71 -6.46 35.98
C PRO A 376 17.62 -5.37 36.06
N LEU A 377 17.96 -4.14 35.64
CA LEU A 377 16.95 -3.13 35.35
C LEU A 377 16.27 -3.50 34.03
N SER A 378 15.07 -2.99 33.80
CA SER A 378 14.41 -3.19 32.50
C SER A 378 13.71 -1.93 31.98
N LEU A 379 13.77 -1.76 30.66
CA LEU A 379 13.02 -0.72 29.92
C LEU A 379 11.87 -1.37 29.17
N ARG A 380 10.68 -0.84 29.33
CA ARG A 380 9.49 -1.27 28.55
C ARG A 380 8.50 -0.13 28.38
N ASN A 381 7.58 -0.33 27.44
CA ASN A 381 6.43 0.55 27.34
C ASN A 381 5.47 0.37 28.52
N ILE A 382 4.71 1.42 28.83
CA ILE A 382 3.69 1.37 29.90
C ILE A 382 2.63 0.29 29.61
N LYS A 383 2.09 -0.30 30.68
CA LYS A 383 0.98 -1.24 30.62
C LYS A 383 -0.21 -0.70 31.41
N THR A 384 -1.41 -1.15 31.05
CA THR A 384 -2.61 -0.85 31.84
C THR A 384 -2.45 -1.42 33.25
N GLY A 385 -2.64 -0.56 34.25
CA GLY A 385 -2.50 -0.96 35.66
C GLY A 385 -1.17 -0.56 36.29
N ASP A 386 -0.17 -0.08 35.54
CA ASP A 386 1.09 0.40 36.09
C ASP A 386 0.87 1.50 37.14
N THR A 387 1.47 1.32 38.32
CA THR A 387 1.40 2.25 39.46
C THR A 387 2.79 2.52 40.01
N PHE A 388 3.04 3.70 40.55
CA PHE A 388 4.28 4.08 41.20
C PHE A 388 4.05 5.19 42.23
N PHE A 389 5.08 5.62 42.94
CA PHE A 389 5.05 6.67 43.94
C PHE A 389 5.77 7.92 43.42
N PRO A 390 5.10 8.84 42.71
CA PRO A 390 5.76 9.95 42.05
C PRO A 390 6.48 10.86 43.06
N PHE A 391 7.73 11.17 42.77
CA PHE A 391 8.56 12.05 43.61
C PHE A 391 7.85 13.37 43.95
N GLY A 392 7.83 13.76 45.22
CA GLY A 392 7.19 14.97 45.72
C GLY A 392 5.71 14.83 46.07
N LEU A 393 5.11 13.62 45.99
CA LEU A 393 3.72 13.37 46.40
C LEU A 393 3.56 12.72 47.80
N LYS A 394 4.61 12.78 48.59
CA LYS A 394 4.66 12.34 50.00
C LYS A 394 4.12 10.89 50.17
N GLY A 395 4.68 9.96 49.40
CA GLY A 395 4.38 8.55 49.50
C GLY A 395 2.99 8.12 48.97
N LYS A 396 2.27 8.98 48.23
CA LYS A 396 1.01 8.60 47.61
C LYS A 396 1.21 7.89 46.29
N SER A 397 0.72 6.66 46.21
CA SER A 397 0.72 5.90 44.95
C SER A 397 -0.22 6.52 43.90
N LYS A 398 0.19 6.52 42.63
CA LYS A 398 -0.65 6.94 41.49
C LYS A 398 -0.49 5.98 40.31
N LYS A 399 -1.53 5.88 39.51
CA LYS A 399 -1.46 5.19 38.21
C LYS A 399 -0.64 6.02 37.24
N VAL A 400 0.20 5.36 36.42
CA VAL A 400 0.96 6.00 35.36
C VAL A 400 0.02 6.76 34.40
N SER A 401 -1.15 6.21 34.09
CA SER A 401 -2.15 6.84 33.25
C SER A 401 -2.64 8.21 33.80
N GLU A 402 -2.72 8.38 35.10
CA GLU A 402 -3.10 9.67 35.73
C GLU A 402 -1.97 10.70 35.59
N MET A 403 -0.72 10.26 35.65
CA MET A 403 0.46 11.15 35.52
C MET A 403 0.66 11.66 34.10
N ILE A 404 0.31 10.86 33.08
CA ILE A 404 0.43 11.28 31.67
C ILE A 404 -0.80 12.03 31.17
N LYS A 405 -1.95 11.99 31.90
CA LYS A 405 -3.19 12.68 31.49
C LYS A 405 -3.01 14.19 31.25
N PRO A 406 -2.31 14.95 32.12
CA PRO A 406 -2.07 16.38 31.91
C PRO A 406 -1.25 16.70 30.66
N LEU A 407 -0.47 15.75 30.15
CA LEU A 407 0.35 15.91 28.94
C LEU A 407 -0.48 15.89 27.65
N LYS A 408 -1.77 15.56 27.76
CA LYS A 408 -2.70 15.47 26.61
C LYS A 408 -2.15 14.65 25.44
N LEU A 409 -1.40 13.60 25.74
CA LEU A 409 -0.83 12.71 24.72
C LEU A 409 -1.93 12.02 23.93
N SER A 410 -1.68 11.78 22.64
CA SER A 410 -2.50 10.92 21.81
C SER A 410 -2.43 9.46 22.30
N LYS A 411 -3.29 8.58 21.78
CA LYS A 411 -3.19 7.17 22.13
C LYS A 411 -1.86 6.59 21.63
N PHE A 412 -1.46 6.95 20.42
CA PHE A 412 -0.20 6.48 19.84
C PHE A 412 1.02 6.98 20.64
N GLU A 413 0.98 8.22 21.13
CA GLU A 413 2.02 8.77 22.01
C GLU A 413 2.02 8.12 23.39
N LYS A 414 0.84 7.81 23.94
CA LYS A 414 0.75 7.08 25.23
C LYS A 414 1.35 5.68 25.14
N GLU A 415 1.06 4.96 24.07
CA GLU A 415 1.60 3.62 23.83
C GLU A 415 3.13 3.58 23.72
N LYS A 416 3.75 4.69 23.30
CA LYS A 416 5.21 4.86 23.21
C LYS A 416 5.87 5.31 24.51
N GLN A 417 5.09 5.61 25.56
CA GLN A 417 5.67 6.00 26.84
C GLN A 417 6.46 4.84 27.46
N ILE A 418 7.68 5.15 27.93
CA ILE A 418 8.63 4.17 28.43
C ILE A 418 8.74 4.32 29.95
N ILE A 419 8.90 3.23 30.65
CA ILE A 419 9.26 3.17 32.06
C ILE A 419 10.55 2.39 32.26
N LEU A 420 11.34 2.85 33.23
CA LEU A 420 12.49 2.12 33.75
C LEU A 420 12.03 1.39 35.02
N LEU A 421 12.27 0.09 35.07
CA LEU A 421 11.92 -0.80 36.17
C LEU A 421 13.19 -1.27 36.89
N ASN A 422 13.06 -1.45 38.18
CA ASN A 422 14.02 -2.16 39.04
C ASN A 422 13.91 -3.68 38.86
N GLY A 423 14.86 -4.45 39.28
CA GLY A 423 14.85 -5.91 39.18
C GLY A 423 13.74 -6.62 39.95
N ASN A 424 13.03 -5.91 40.85
CA ASN A 424 11.82 -6.36 41.55
C ASN A 424 10.52 -5.84 40.90
N ASP A 425 10.55 -5.43 39.63
CA ASP A 425 9.43 -4.87 38.84
C ASP A 425 8.86 -3.54 39.36
N GLU A 426 9.50 -2.88 40.31
CA GLU A 426 9.09 -1.54 40.76
C GLU A 426 9.53 -0.48 39.75
N ILE A 427 8.64 0.48 39.46
CA ILE A 427 8.95 1.59 38.55
C ILE A 427 9.93 2.56 39.23
N ILE A 428 11.07 2.78 38.61
CA ILE A 428 12.07 3.79 39.04
C ILE A 428 11.74 5.14 38.41
N TRP A 429 11.42 5.12 37.12
CA TRP A 429 11.24 6.34 36.33
C TRP A 429 10.21 6.16 35.21
N LEU A 430 9.23 7.06 35.16
CA LEU A 430 8.41 7.29 33.98
C LEU A 430 9.20 8.28 33.13
N LEU A 431 9.85 7.78 32.07
CA LEU A 431 10.83 8.53 31.28
C LEU A 431 10.27 9.87 30.78
N GLY A 432 11.04 10.93 31.01
CA GLY A 432 10.65 12.27 30.58
C GLY A 432 9.52 12.91 31.41
N VAL A 433 9.00 12.22 32.44
CA VAL A 433 7.87 12.71 33.24
C VAL A 433 8.23 12.84 34.73
N ARG A 434 8.47 11.73 35.43
CA ARG A 434 8.69 11.75 36.89
C ARG A 434 9.38 10.47 37.39
N SER A 435 10.30 10.63 38.37
CA SER A 435 10.91 9.52 39.10
C SER A 435 9.99 9.03 40.24
N ASP A 436 10.29 7.85 40.75
CA ASP A 436 9.63 7.28 41.93
C ASP A 436 10.32 7.75 43.21
N GLU A 437 9.55 8.14 44.22
CA GLU A 437 10.02 8.66 45.50
C GLU A 437 10.76 7.62 46.33
N ARG A 438 10.45 6.34 46.21
CA ARG A 438 11.09 5.26 46.96
C ARG A 438 12.59 5.14 46.70
N PHE A 439 13.00 5.49 45.48
CA PHE A 439 14.40 5.45 45.06
C PHE A 439 15.13 6.77 45.29
N ALA A 440 14.47 7.77 45.85
CA ALA A 440 15.07 9.06 46.11
C ALA A 440 16.27 8.96 47.06
N ILE A 441 17.17 9.91 46.90
CA ILE A 441 18.34 10.11 47.77
C ILE A 441 17.86 10.50 49.19
N SER A 442 18.49 9.96 50.22
CA SER A 442 18.23 10.21 51.62
C SER A 442 19.55 10.59 52.38
N GLU A 443 19.43 11.00 53.63
CA GLU A 443 20.57 11.39 54.45
C GLU A 443 21.65 10.30 54.67
N GLY A 444 21.32 9.04 54.37
CA GLY A 444 22.28 7.94 54.47
C GLY A 444 22.88 7.46 53.14
N THR A 445 22.51 8.13 52.04
CA THR A 445 22.97 7.70 50.68
C THR A 445 24.46 7.99 50.50
N THR A 446 25.25 6.96 50.22
CA THR A 446 26.69 7.07 49.97
C THR A 446 27.05 7.09 48.49
N LYS A 447 26.16 6.49 47.64
CA LYS A 447 26.38 6.32 46.23
C LYS A 447 25.11 6.67 45.44
N ILE A 448 25.26 7.55 44.46
CA ILE A 448 24.13 8.03 43.65
C ILE A 448 24.23 7.49 42.23
N ALA A 449 23.13 6.99 41.72
CA ALA A 449 22.97 6.75 40.30
C ALA A 449 22.26 7.96 39.65
N LYS A 450 22.94 8.61 38.70
CA LYS A 450 22.40 9.66 37.84
C LYS A 450 22.01 9.04 36.53
N ILE A 451 20.72 9.16 36.14
CA ILE A 451 20.14 8.62 34.90
C ILE A 451 19.54 9.79 34.14
N TYR A 452 19.89 9.93 32.85
CA TYR A 452 19.44 11.08 32.07
C TYR A 452 19.22 10.73 30.59
N LEU A 453 18.33 11.54 29.93
CA LEU A 453 17.96 11.47 28.50
C LEU A 453 18.80 12.49 27.71
#